data_de95831fa708056d2c50245fae65c721
#
_entry.id   de95831fa708056d2c50245fae65c721
#
_cell.length_a   1.000
_cell.length_b   1.000
_cell.length_c   1.000
_cell.angle_alpha   90.00
_cell.angle_beta   90.00
_cell.angle_gamma   90.00
#
_symmetry.space_group_name_H-M   'P 1'
#
loop_
_entity.id
_entity.type
_entity.pdbx_description
1 polymer ?
#
loop_
_entity_poly.entity_id
_entity_poly.type
_entity_poly.pdbx_seq_one_letter_code
_entity_poly.pdbx_strand_id
1 'polypeptide(L)'
;VSPPKRPNEPSRTGDTWVYSPEGERYWGRFGAAGLLAVDAKRGVLLQHRVSWSHHGGTWGIPGGALHENEPAVIGAMREAEEEADSPPSALAARLTSVLDLGFWSYTTVIADVVTPFEPYISDYESQALEWVPIDKIDELPLHPGFADSWPALRGLVPRHPLLVVDAANVVGARPDGWWKDRPAAADRLREGLVSLRGAGLDASALGLGATRWFADMAMIVEGDARAL
;
A
#
# COMPACT_ATOMS: atom_id res chain seq x y z
N VAL A 1 -31.01 2.16 -5.82
CA VAL A 1 -31.47 2.55 -4.47
C VAL A 1 -31.02 1.45 -3.54
N SER A 2 -30.00 1.73 -2.72
CA SER A 2 -29.52 0.79 -1.69
C SER A 2 -30.64 0.56 -0.66
N PRO A 3 -30.79 -0.68 -0.14
CA PRO A 3 -31.80 -0.94 0.88
C PRO A 3 -31.48 -0.14 2.15
N PRO A 4 -32.50 0.31 2.91
CA PRO A 4 -32.29 1.06 4.13
C PRO A 4 -31.54 0.20 5.16
N LYS A 5 -30.51 0.78 5.81
CA LYS A 5 -29.76 0.13 6.89
C LYS A 5 -30.70 -0.30 8.01
N ARG A 6 -30.54 -1.53 8.49
CA ARG A 6 -31.26 -2.02 9.67
C ARG A 6 -30.75 -1.27 10.92
N PRO A 7 -31.62 -0.86 11.84
CA PRO A 7 -31.27 -0.02 12.99
C PRO A 7 -30.24 -0.61 13.98
N ASN A 8 -29.81 -1.87 13.84
CA ASN A 8 -28.92 -2.59 14.77
C ASN A 8 -27.81 -3.35 14.08
N GLU A 9 -27.45 -3.05 12.81
CA GLU A 9 -26.18 -3.54 12.27
C GLU A 9 -25.05 -2.73 12.89
N PRO A 10 -24.05 -3.39 13.56
CA PRO A 10 -22.87 -2.67 14.02
C PRO A 10 -22.23 -1.99 12.82
N SER A 11 -21.84 -0.73 12.97
CA SER A 11 -21.14 0.00 11.94
C SER A 11 -19.93 -0.79 11.52
N ARG A 12 -19.87 -1.23 10.26
CA ARG A 12 -18.69 -1.89 9.68
C ARG A 12 -17.57 -0.90 9.38
N THR A 13 -17.87 0.39 9.49
CA THR A 13 -16.89 1.46 9.35
C THR A 13 -16.05 1.54 10.63
N GLY A 14 -14.76 1.83 10.47
CA GLY A 14 -13.86 2.07 11.60
C GLY A 14 -13.88 3.49 12.14
N ASP A 15 -14.82 4.35 11.69
CA ASP A 15 -14.85 5.81 11.91
C ASP A 15 -15.13 6.16 13.37
N THR A 16 -14.15 5.97 14.22
CA THR A 16 -14.19 6.37 15.63
C THR A 16 -12.78 6.53 16.20
N TRP A 17 -12.70 7.31 17.28
CA TRP A 17 -11.45 7.52 18.00
C TRP A 17 -11.11 6.33 18.91
N VAL A 18 -9.82 5.96 18.90
CA VAL A 18 -9.20 5.04 19.86
C VAL A 18 -8.26 5.87 20.73
N TYR A 19 -8.13 5.52 22.00
CA TYR A 19 -7.30 6.25 22.95
C TYR A 19 -6.15 5.38 23.44
N SER A 20 -4.95 5.98 23.50
CA SER A 20 -3.80 5.34 24.15
C SER A 20 -3.98 5.28 25.68
N PRO A 21 -3.18 4.49 26.39
CA PRO A 21 -3.17 4.51 27.87
C PRO A 21 -2.89 5.90 28.46
N GLU A 22 -2.17 6.76 27.73
CA GLU A 22 -1.80 8.12 28.13
C GLU A 22 -2.88 9.16 27.76
N GLY A 23 -3.95 8.74 27.06
CA GLY A 23 -5.09 9.57 26.67
C GLY A 23 -4.94 10.26 25.32
N GLU A 24 -3.91 9.96 24.55
CA GLU A 24 -3.79 10.41 23.17
C GLU A 24 -4.82 9.71 22.27
N ARG A 25 -5.32 10.42 21.26
CA ARG A 25 -6.39 9.90 20.40
C ARG A 25 -5.88 9.59 18.99
N TYR A 26 -6.32 8.45 18.47
CA TYR A 26 -6.00 7.94 17.14
C TYR A 26 -7.28 7.64 16.39
N TRP A 27 -7.32 7.99 15.11
CA TRP A 27 -8.49 7.75 14.26
C TRP A 27 -8.47 6.34 13.68
N GLY A 28 -9.59 5.65 13.75
CA GLY A 28 -9.78 4.33 13.19
C GLY A 28 -9.77 3.20 14.21
N ARG A 29 -10.95 2.64 14.52
CA ARG A 29 -11.12 1.53 15.48
C ARG A 29 -10.32 0.29 15.10
N PHE A 30 -10.21 0.01 13.81
CA PHE A 30 -9.50 -1.16 13.28
C PHE A 30 -8.13 -0.80 12.72
N GLY A 31 -7.58 0.35 13.14
CA GLY A 31 -6.42 0.97 12.55
C GLY A 31 -6.79 1.92 11.42
N ALA A 32 -5.77 2.53 10.82
CA ALA A 32 -5.91 3.41 9.68
C ALA A 32 -4.88 3.08 8.60
N ALA A 33 -5.15 3.52 7.37
CA ALA A 33 -4.21 3.36 6.27
C ALA A 33 -4.23 4.59 5.35
N GLY A 34 -3.08 4.91 4.77
CA GLY A 34 -2.95 5.99 3.80
C GLY A 34 -2.09 5.57 2.60
N LEU A 35 -2.37 6.20 1.48
CA LEU A 35 -1.73 5.94 0.20
C LEU A 35 -0.67 7.00 -0.11
N LEU A 36 0.58 6.60 -0.21
CA LEU A 36 1.69 7.38 -0.76
C LEU A 36 1.84 7.00 -2.24
N ALA A 37 1.04 7.65 -3.10
CA ALA A 37 1.11 7.46 -4.54
C ALA A 37 2.35 8.16 -5.11
N VAL A 38 3.17 7.44 -5.88
CA VAL A 38 4.43 7.92 -6.44
C VAL A 38 4.33 7.95 -7.97
N ASP A 39 4.38 9.14 -8.54
CA ASP A 39 4.57 9.34 -9.97
C ASP A 39 6.05 9.61 -10.27
N ALA A 40 6.62 8.86 -11.19
CA ALA A 40 8.06 8.92 -11.49
C ALA A 40 8.55 10.30 -11.98
N LYS A 41 7.65 11.14 -12.49
CA LYS A 41 8.00 12.47 -13.05
C LYS A 41 7.55 13.61 -12.13
N ARG A 42 6.41 13.45 -11.43
CA ARG A 42 5.76 14.51 -10.67
C ARG A 42 6.08 14.45 -9.16
N GLY A 43 6.48 13.28 -8.65
CA GLY A 43 6.76 13.07 -7.24
C GLY A 43 5.63 12.35 -6.51
N VAL A 44 5.25 12.80 -5.33
CA VAL A 44 4.27 12.17 -4.44
C VAL A 44 2.97 12.98 -4.40
N LEU A 45 1.83 12.30 -4.46
CA LEU A 45 0.54 12.95 -4.25
C LEU A 45 0.35 13.25 -2.76
N LEU A 46 0.17 14.54 -2.45
CA LEU A 46 -0.14 15.01 -1.10
C LEU A 46 -1.48 15.74 -1.07
N GLN A 47 -2.14 15.65 0.07
CA GLN A 47 -3.38 16.32 0.43
C GLN A 47 -3.08 17.47 1.40
N HIS A 48 -3.50 18.68 1.09
CA HIS A 48 -3.54 19.79 2.02
C HIS A 48 -4.86 19.78 2.78
N ARG A 49 -4.80 19.53 4.07
CA ARG A 49 -5.99 19.37 4.92
C ARG A 49 -6.61 20.74 5.23
N VAL A 50 -7.95 20.79 5.20
CA VAL A 50 -8.69 22.01 5.59
C VAL A 50 -8.39 22.42 7.03
N SER A 51 -8.40 23.73 7.32
CA SER A 51 -7.95 24.29 8.60
C SER A 51 -8.77 23.85 9.82
N TRP A 52 -10.01 23.42 9.64
CA TRP A 52 -10.90 22.98 10.71
C TRP A 52 -10.80 21.49 11.05
N SER A 53 -10.11 20.69 10.22
CA SER A 53 -9.90 19.26 10.48
C SER A 53 -8.82 19.02 11.55
N HIS A 54 -8.71 17.79 12.01
CA HIS A 54 -7.63 17.38 12.93
C HIS A 54 -6.27 17.56 12.25
N HIS A 55 -5.37 18.34 12.85
CA HIS A 55 -4.13 18.83 12.24
C HIS A 55 -4.36 19.60 10.93
N GLY A 56 -5.41 20.43 10.86
CA GLY A 56 -5.76 21.23 9.69
C GLY A 56 -4.65 22.20 9.28
N GLY A 57 -4.60 22.53 7.98
CA GLY A 57 -3.57 23.37 7.40
C GLY A 57 -2.22 22.67 7.19
N THR A 58 -2.16 21.35 7.38
CA THR A 58 -0.96 20.54 7.14
C THR A 58 -1.10 19.67 5.91
N TRP A 59 0.03 19.24 5.36
CA TRP A 59 0.11 18.32 4.24
C TRP A 59 0.33 16.87 4.71
N GLY A 60 -0.44 15.96 4.17
CA GLY A 60 -0.33 14.52 4.44
C GLY A 60 -0.63 13.71 3.19
N ILE A 61 -0.69 12.42 3.34
CA ILE A 61 -1.16 11.51 2.29
C ILE A 61 -2.67 11.28 2.44
N PRO A 62 -3.42 11.06 1.35
CA PRO A 62 -4.82 10.61 1.43
C PRO A 62 -4.92 9.33 2.25
N GLY A 63 -5.92 9.24 3.13
CA GLY A 63 -6.09 8.05 3.97
C GLY A 63 -7.00 8.27 5.17
N GLY A 64 -7.52 7.16 5.70
CA GLY A 64 -8.51 7.17 6.77
C GLY A 64 -8.62 5.85 7.52
N ALA A 65 -9.75 5.64 8.18
CA ALA A 65 -10.02 4.49 9.02
C ALA A 65 -10.25 3.22 8.20
N LEU A 66 -9.68 2.12 8.63
CA LEU A 66 -9.98 0.81 8.06
C LEU A 66 -11.37 0.34 8.50
N HIS A 67 -12.08 -0.33 7.60
CA HIS A 67 -13.30 -1.05 7.91
C HIS A 67 -12.96 -2.38 8.62
N GLU A 68 -13.97 -2.99 9.24
CA GLU A 68 -13.81 -4.29 9.90
C GLU A 68 -13.32 -5.35 8.90
N ASN A 69 -12.21 -6.01 9.20
CA ASN A 69 -11.55 -7.01 8.34
C ASN A 69 -11.09 -6.49 6.96
N GLU A 70 -10.98 -5.19 6.77
CA GLU A 70 -10.47 -4.61 5.54
C GLU A 70 -8.94 -4.72 5.48
N PRO A 71 -8.36 -5.31 4.41
CA PRO A 71 -6.91 -5.28 4.22
C PRO A 71 -6.42 -3.84 4.04
N ALA A 72 -5.32 -3.47 4.71
CA ALA A 72 -4.82 -2.09 4.70
C ALA A 72 -4.53 -1.53 3.31
N VAL A 73 -4.07 -2.37 2.37
CA VAL A 73 -3.86 -1.95 0.97
C VAL A 73 -5.17 -1.55 0.31
N ILE A 74 -6.25 -2.30 0.57
CA ILE A 74 -7.58 -2.00 0.01
C ILE A 74 -8.13 -0.72 0.65
N GLY A 75 -8.02 -0.58 1.99
CA GLY A 75 -8.46 0.63 2.69
C GLY A 75 -7.73 1.88 2.22
N ALA A 76 -6.40 1.84 2.07
CA ALA A 76 -5.63 2.97 1.57
C ALA A 76 -6.01 3.37 0.13
N MET A 77 -6.27 2.38 -0.75
CA MET A 77 -6.72 2.64 -2.12
C MET A 77 -8.13 3.24 -2.15
N ARG A 78 -9.06 2.72 -1.31
CA ARG A 78 -10.43 3.22 -1.17
C ARG A 78 -10.43 4.68 -0.69
N GLU A 79 -9.72 4.97 0.38
CA GLU A 79 -9.61 6.34 0.92
C GLU A 79 -9.04 7.32 -0.11
N ALA A 80 -7.98 6.91 -0.84
CA ALA A 80 -7.40 7.76 -1.87
C ALA A 80 -8.34 7.96 -3.09
N GLU A 81 -9.19 6.98 -3.41
CA GLU A 81 -10.25 7.16 -4.42
C GLU A 81 -11.33 8.11 -3.91
N GLU A 82 -11.77 7.97 -2.65
CA GLU A 82 -12.79 8.79 -2.03
C GLU A 82 -12.35 10.25 -1.84
N GLU A 83 -11.10 10.50 -1.42
CA GLU A 83 -10.59 11.86 -1.11
C GLU A 83 -9.97 12.57 -2.31
N ALA A 84 -9.33 11.83 -3.22
CA ALA A 84 -8.49 12.39 -4.27
C ALA A 84 -8.83 11.91 -5.69
N ASP A 85 -9.92 11.16 -5.86
CA ASP A 85 -10.33 10.55 -7.14
C ASP A 85 -9.17 9.76 -7.80
N SER A 86 -8.37 9.10 -6.97
CA SER A 86 -7.21 8.30 -7.39
C SER A 86 -7.66 6.91 -7.83
N PRO A 87 -7.73 6.59 -9.14
CA PRO A 87 -8.29 5.31 -9.58
C PRO A 87 -7.42 4.13 -9.10
N PRO A 88 -7.96 3.13 -8.38
CA PRO A 88 -7.18 1.97 -7.96
C PRO A 88 -6.50 1.23 -9.12
N SER A 89 -7.13 1.24 -10.31
CA SER A 89 -6.57 0.63 -11.53
C SER A 89 -5.36 1.37 -12.10
N ALA A 90 -5.14 2.63 -11.69
CA ALA A 90 -3.99 3.44 -12.09
C ALA A 90 -2.78 3.24 -11.16
N LEU A 91 -2.92 2.44 -10.11
CA LEU A 91 -1.96 2.30 -9.02
C LEU A 91 -1.51 0.85 -8.86
N ALA A 92 -0.22 0.64 -8.62
CA ALA A 92 0.35 -0.65 -8.28
C ALA A 92 1.00 -0.58 -6.89
N ALA A 93 0.42 -1.26 -5.91
CA ALA A 93 1.01 -1.34 -4.57
C ALA A 93 2.41 -1.97 -4.66
N ARG A 94 3.41 -1.31 -4.07
CA ARG A 94 4.80 -1.75 -4.06
C ARG A 94 5.26 -2.23 -2.71
N LEU A 95 4.84 -1.56 -1.65
CA LEU A 95 5.15 -1.98 -0.28
C LEU A 95 4.15 -1.43 0.73
N THR A 96 4.16 -2.01 1.93
CA THR A 96 3.53 -1.45 3.12
C THR A 96 4.55 -1.18 4.21
N SER A 97 4.39 -0.07 4.92
CA SER A 97 5.13 0.26 6.13
C SER A 97 4.14 0.47 7.27
N VAL A 98 4.26 -0.31 8.33
CA VAL A 98 3.32 -0.29 9.46
C VAL A 98 3.96 0.36 10.67
N LEU A 99 3.31 1.39 11.20
CA LEU A 99 3.49 1.88 12.56
C LEU A 99 2.52 1.09 13.44
N ASP A 100 3.06 0.23 14.31
CA ASP A 100 2.26 -0.56 15.25
C ASP A 100 2.53 -0.08 16.67
N LEU A 101 1.49 0.43 17.34
CA LEU A 101 1.52 0.89 18.72
C LEU A 101 0.94 -0.15 19.68
N GLY A 102 0.64 -1.36 19.20
CA GLY A 102 0.05 -2.47 19.96
C GLY A 102 -1.48 -2.34 20.13
N PHE A 103 -1.99 -1.19 20.52
CA PHE A 103 -3.43 -0.94 20.65
C PHE A 103 -4.05 -0.33 19.38
N TRP A 104 -3.24 0.23 18.48
CA TRP A 104 -3.63 0.85 17.21
C TRP A 104 -2.47 0.79 16.22
N SER A 105 -2.79 0.78 14.93
CA SER A 105 -1.77 0.77 13.89
C SER A 105 -2.13 1.70 12.73
N TYR A 106 -1.09 2.22 12.06
CA TYR A 106 -1.20 2.94 10.80
C TYR A 106 -0.37 2.27 9.73
N THR A 107 -0.99 1.96 8.60
CA THR A 107 -0.30 1.39 7.44
C THR A 107 -0.15 2.41 6.35
N THR A 108 1.09 2.79 6.03
CA THR A 108 1.39 3.53 4.79
C THR A 108 1.59 2.53 3.65
N VAL A 109 0.80 2.67 2.59
CA VAL A 109 0.96 1.93 1.34
C VAL A 109 1.70 2.81 0.35
N ILE A 110 2.91 2.41 -0.07
CA ILE A 110 3.57 3.05 -1.22
C ILE A 110 3.13 2.34 -2.49
N ALA A 111 2.57 3.10 -3.43
CA ALA A 111 2.14 2.59 -4.72
C ALA A 111 2.70 3.43 -5.86
N ASP A 112 3.07 2.76 -6.95
CA ASP A 112 3.50 3.42 -8.18
C ASP A 112 2.31 3.78 -9.05
N VAL A 113 2.33 4.97 -9.64
CA VAL A 113 1.39 5.37 -10.68
C VAL A 113 1.77 4.67 -11.97
N VAL A 114 0.96 3.70 -12.38
CA VAL A 114 1.17 2.93 -13.63
C VAL A 114 0.39 3.51 -14.81
N THR A 115 -0.68 4.24 -14.53
CA THR A 115 -1.43 5.02 -15.52
C THR A 115 -1.58 6.45 -14.99
N PRO A 116 -1.07 7.48 -15.68
CA PRO A 116 -1.21 8.86 -15.23
C PRO A 116 -2.67 9.27 -15.03
N PHE A 117 -2.94 9.99 -13.95
CA PHE A 117 -4.24 10.60 -13.65
C PHE A 117 -4.04 11.98 -13.04
N GLU A 118 -5.10 12.79 -13.04
CA GLU A 118 -5.13 14.07 -12.34
C GLU A 118 -6.01 13.92 -11.09
N PRO A 119 -5.49 14.22 -9.88
CA PRO A 119 -6.27 14.14 -8.67
C PRO A 119 -7.36 15.20 -8.66
N TYR A 120 -8.50 14.86 -8.09
CA TYR A 120 -9.62 15.78 -7.93
C TYR A 120 -10.12 15.74 -6.47
N ILE A 121 -10.42 16.92 -5.90
CA ILE A 121 -10.95 17.00 -4.54
C ILE A 121 -12.39 16.50 -4.55
N SER A 122 -12.62 15.36 -3.92
CA SER A 122 -13.92 14.69 -3.90
C SER A 122 -14.64 14.85 -2.56
N ASP A 123 -13.94 15.37 -1.53
CA ASP A 123 -14.43 15.52 -0.18
C ASP A 123 -14.36 16.97 0.33
N TYR A 124 -14.83 17.21 1.56
CA TYR A 124 -14.76 18.53 2.22
C TYR A 124 -13.56 18.67 3.16
N GLU A 125 -12.72 17.65 3.30
CA GLU A 125 -11.56 17.63 4.19
C GLU A 125 -10.28 18.10 3.49
N SER A 126 -10.30 18.16 2.15
CA SER A 126 -9.18 18.55 1.31
C SER A 126 -9.31 20.00 0.87
N GLN A 127 -8.26 20.79 1.07
CA GLN A 127 -8.12 22.15 0.55
C GLN A 127 -7.40 22.15 -0.81
N ALA A 128 -6.41 21.30 -0.98
CA ALA A 128 -5.66 21.09 -2.22
C ALA A 128 -5.14 19.64 -2.32
N LEU A 129 -4.91 19.20 -3.56
CA LEU A 129 -4.23 17.96 -3.88
C LEU A 129 -3.13 18.30 -4.87
N GLU A 130 -1.88 17.96 -4.54
CA GLU A 130 -0.74 18.32 -5.36
C GLU A 130 0.26 17.17 -5.50
N TRP A 131 0.84 17.07 -6.70
CA TRP A 131 2.03 16.26 -6.92
C TRP A 131 3.25 17.04 -6.49
N VAL A 132 3.89 16.62 -5.41
CA VAL A 132 5.02 17.30 -4.79
C VAL A 132 6.31 16.55 -5.09
N PRO A 133 7.34 17.19 -5.70
CA PRO A 133 8.65 16.58 -5.84
C PRO A 133 9.21 16.11 -4.50
N ILE A 134 9.85 14.93 -4.48
CA ILE A 134 10.31 14.27 -3.26
C ILE A 134 11.26 15.16 -2.42
N ASP A 135 12.09 15.95 -3.09
CA ASP A 135 13.04 16.89 -2.45
C ASP A 135 12.37 18.15 -1.89
N LYS A 136 11.09 18.38 -2.20
CA LYS A 136 10.32 19.53 -1.73
C LYS A 136 9.37 19.21 -0.57
N ILE A 137 9.17 17.95 -0.25
CA ILE A 137 8.22 17.54 0.79
C ILE A 137 8.63 18.09 2.16
N ASP A 138 9.93 18.11 2.49
CA ASP A 138 10.44 18.61 3.76
C ASP A 138 10.25 20.15 3.96
N GLU A 139 9.92 20.87 2.87
CA GLU A 139 9.66 22.32 2.92
C GLU A 139 8.20 22.64 3.33
N LEU A 140 7.32 21.64 3.36
CA LEU A 140 5.89 21.80 3.66
C LEU A 140 5.59 21.62 5.15
N PRO A 141 4.54 22.28 5.67
CA PRO A 141 4.03 22.00 7.01
C PRO A 141 3.33 20.64 7.00
N LEU A 142 4.07 19.58 7.29
CA LEU A 142 3.57 18.21 7.25
C LEU A 142 2.66 17.89 8.43
N HIS A 143 1.67 17.00 8.20
CA HIS A 143 0.91 16.36 9.28
C HIS A 143 1.88 15.64 10.23
N PRO A 144 1.77 15.78 11.57
CA PRO A 144 2.77 15.23 12.50
C PRO A 144 3.10 13.77 12.27
N GLY A 145 2.09 12.90 12.17
CA GLY A 145 2.34 11.47 11.91
C GLY A 145 2.99 11.17 10.56
N PHE A 146 2.76 12.03 9.55
CA PHE A 146 3.47 11.91 8.29
C PHE A 146 4.90 12.45 8.39
N ALA A 147 5.12 13.56 9.08
CA ALA A 147 6.45 14.12 9.34
C ALA A 147 7.36 13.13 10.05
N ASP A 148 6.83 12.42 11.06
CA ASP A 148 7.58 11.42 11.83
C ASP A 148 7.96 10.19 10.98
N SER A 149 7.09 9.78 10.07
CA SER A 149 7.33 8.60 9.21
C SER A 149 8.11 8.93 7.93
N TRP A 150 8.03 10.17 7.44
CA TRP A 150 8.60 10.57 6.16
C TRP A 150 10.10 10.28 5.98
N PRO A 151 10.99 10.50 6.94
CA PRO A 151 12.41 10.18 6.78
C PRO A 151 12.67 8.72 6.42
N ALA A 152 11.93 7.79 7.02
CA ALA A 152 12.00 6.36 6.70
C ALA A 152 11.38 6.05 5.34
N LEU A 153 10.17 6.58 5.07
CA LEU A 153 9.45 6.38 3.82
C LEU A 153 10.22 6.93 2.62
N ARG A 154 10.83 8.12 2.75
CA ARG A 154 11.67 8.74 1.71
C ARG A 154 12.78 7.80 1.24
N GLY A 155 13.40 7.05 2.18
CA GLY A 155 14.44 6.08 1.87
C GLY A 155 13.92 4.83 1.15
N LEU A 156 12.62 4.56 1.19
CA LEU A 156 11.95 3.42 0.54
C LEU A 156 11.42 3.77 -0.86
N VAL A 157 11.03 5.04 -1.09
CA VAL A 157 10.44 5.50 -2.36
C VAL A 157 11.27 5.12 -3.59
N PRO A 158 12.61 5.26 -3.63
CA PRO A 158 13.40 4.90 -4.82
C PRO A 158 13.67 3.39 -4.98
N ARG A 159 13.19 2.55 -4.05
CA ARG A 159 13.52 1.11 -4.05
C ARG A 159 12.47 0.32 -4.82
N HIS A 160 12.94 -0.44 -5.82
CA HIS A 160 12.13 -1.35 -6.65
C HIS A 160 12.80 -2.74 -6.67
N PRO A 161 12.56 -3.59 -5.65
CA PRO A 161 13.16 -4.91 -5.61
C PRO A 161 12.63 -5.80 -6.73
N LEU A 162 13.53 -6.51 -7.40
CA LEU A 162 13.22 -7.55 -8.38
C LEU A 162 13.70 -8.90 -7.84
N LEU A 163 12.77 -9.83 -7.68
CA LEU A 163 13.10 -11.22 -7.33
C LEU A 163 13.34 -12.02 -8.62
N VAL A 164 14.57 -12.46 -8.82
CA VAL A 164 14.94 -13.32 -9.94
C VAL A 164 14.92 -14.77 -9.48
N VAL A 165 14.08 -15.60 -10.11
CA VAL A 165 13.86 -17.00 -9.74
C VAL A 165 14.38 -17.91 -10.85
N ASP A 166 15.37 -18.75 -10.53
CA ASP A 166 15.84 -19.82 -11.38
C ASP A 166 14.88 -21.00 -11.26
N ALA A 167 14.05 -21.20 -12.31
CA ALA A 167 13.02 -22.22 -12.31
C ALA A 167 13.59 -23.63 -12.21
N ALA A 168 14.73 -23.91 -12.85
CA ALA A 168 15.33 -25.22 -12.82
C ALA A 168 15.78 -25.61 -11.41
N ASN A 169 16.41 -24.69 -10.70
CA ASN A 169 16.84 -24.93 -9.33
C ASN A 169 15.66 -25.08 -8.36
N VAL A 170 14.64 -24.22 -8.45
CA VAL A 170 13.49 -24.28 -7.56
C VAL A 170 12.65 -25.54 -7.80
N VAL A 171 12.36 -25.88 -9.07
CA VAL A 171 11.62 -27.09 -9.43
C VAL A 171 12.43 -28.32 -9.08
N GLY A 172 13.75 -28.34 -9.40
CA GLY A 172 14.65 -29.46 -9.16
C GLY A 172 14.86 -29.78 -7.68
N ALA A 173 14.66 -28.81 -6.78
CA ALA A 173 14.79 -29.01 -5.33
C ALA A 173 13.64 -29.85 -4.73
N ARG A 174 12.55 -30.13 -5.47
CA ARG A 174 11.38 -30.90 -4.99
C ARG A 174 11.32 -32.26 -5.69
N PRO A 175 11.31 -33.39 -4.96
CA PRO A 175 11.21 -34.74 -5.56
C PRO A 175 9.74 -35.10 -5.84
N ASP A 176 9.01 -34.25 -6.56
CA ASP A 176 7.57 -34.37 -6.84
C ASP A 176 7.24 -34.95 -8.23
N GLY A 177 8.27 -35.45 -8.92
CA GLY A 177 8.11 -36.05 -10.26
C GLY A 177 8.15 -35.04 -11.42
N TRP A 178 8.66 -33.81 -11.18
CA TRP A 178 8.78 -32.73 -12.15
C TRP A 178 9.45 -33.14 -13.47
N TRP A 179 10.35 -34.13 -13.44
CA TRP A 179 11.06 -34.64 -14.63
C TRP A 179 10.16 -35.35 -15.65
N LYS A 180 8.93 -35.77 -15.27
CA LYS A 180 7.95 -36.43 -16.15
C LYS A 180 7.22 -35.38 -17.02
N ASP A 181 7.06 -34.16 -16.52
CA ASP A 181 6.40 -33.06 -17.23
C ASP A 181 7.00 -31.73 -16.76
N ARG A 182 8.10 -31.35 -17.40
CA ARG A 182 8.83 -30.13 -17.08
C ARG A 182 8.05 -28.85 -17.35
N PRO A 183 7.32 -28.71 -18.49
CA PRO A 183 6.47 -27.54 -18.71
C PRO A 183 5.42 -27.36 -17.61
N ALA A 184 4.67 -28.38 -17.28
CA ALA A 184 3.66 -28.27 -16.21
C ALA A 184 4.27 -27.97 -14.83
N ALA A 185 5.50 -28.44 -14.55
CA ALA A 185 6.19 -28.08 -13.30
C ALA A 185 6.59 -26.60 -13.26
N ALA A 186 7.06 -26.05 -14.39
CA ALA A 186 7.39 -24.62 -14.51
C ALA A 186 6.13 -23.75 -14.43
N ASP A 187 5.01 -24.18 -15.00
CA ASP A 187 3.72 -23.50 -14.93
C ASP A 187 3.21 -23.39 -13.47
N ARG A 188 3.27 -24.51 -12.72
CA ARG A 188 2.92 -24.49 -11.29
C ARG A 188 3.80 -23.53 -10.48
N LEU A 189 5.10 -23.44 -10.80
CA LEU A 189 5.99 -22.48 -10.18
C LEU A 189 5.56 -21.04 -10.53
N ARG A 190 5.26 -20.75 -11.80
CA ARG A 190 4.77 -19.45 -12.25
C ARG A 190 3.50 -19.03 -11.51
N GLU A 191 2.52 -19.92 -11.38
CA GLU A 191 1.29 -19.66 -10.61
C GLU A 191 1.58 -19.37 -9.14
N GLY A 192 2.52 -20.14 -8.55
CA GLY A 192 2.97 -19.89 -7.18
C GLY A 192 3.63 -18.51 -7.00
N LEU A 193 4.43 -18.07 -7.98
CA LEU A 193 5.06 -16.74 -7.96
C LEU A 193 4.03 -15.62 -8.14
N VAL A 194 3.03 -15.80 -9.00
CA VAL A 194 1.92 -14.85 -9.15
C VAL A 194 1.16 -14.70 -7.84
N SER A 195 0.84 -15.83 -7.18
CA SER A 195 0.18 -15.81 -5.87
C SER A 195 1.04 -15.13 -4.80
N LEU A 196 2.35 -15.44 -4.78
CA LEU A 196 3.31 -14.84 -3.84
C LEU A 196 3.45 -13.33 -4.04
N ARG A 197 3.49 -12.86 -5.31
CA ARG A 197 3.49 -11.43 -5.63
C ARG A 197 2.23 -10.74 -5.10
N GLY A 198 1.07 -11.36 -5.28
CA GLY A 198 -0.21 -10.83 -4.77
C GLY A 198 -0.28 -10.78 -3.24
N ALA A 199 0.25 -11.79 -2.55
CA ALA A 199 0.31 -11.83 -1.09
C ALA A 199 1.38 -10.89 -0.51
N GLY A 200 2.41 -10.57 -1.29
CA GLY A 200 3.60 -9.83 -0.87
C GLY A 200 4.56 -10.66 -0.02
N LEU A 201 5.80 -10.21 0.02
CA LEU A 201 6.90 -10.82 0.76
C LEU A 201 7.15 -10.03 2.06
N ASP A 202 7.40 -10.73 3.14
CA ASP A 202 7.86 -10.10 4.38
C ASP A 202 9.22 -9.40 4.12
N ALA A 203 9.34 -8.14 4.55
CA ALA A 203 10.54 -7.35 4.32
C ALA A 203 11.78 -7.95 4.99
N SER A 204 11.61 -8.63 6.12
CA SER A 204 12.70 -9.30 6.83
C SER A 204 13.30 -10.45 6.01
N ALA A 205 12.47 -11.17 5.24
CA ALA A 205 12.93 -12.23 4.33
C ALA A 205 13.80 -11.69 3.19
N LEU A 206 13.66 -10.40 2.85
CA LEU A 206 14.43 -9.73 1.81
C LEU A 206 15.60 -8.93 2.37
N GLY A 207 15.74 -8.81 3.70
CA GLY A 207 16.71 -7.92 4.33
C GLY A 207 16.47 -6.44 4.02
N LEU A 208 15.22 -6.07 3.74
CA LEU A 208 14.82 -4.70 3.40
C LEU A 208 14.05 -4.06 4.54
N GLY A 209 14.05 -2.72 4.57
CA GLY A 209 13.13 -1.96 5.41
C GLY A 209 11.68 -2.09 4.94
N ALA A 210 10.74 -1.48 5.67
CA ALA A 210 9.29 -1.65 5.56
C ALA A 210 8.76 -2.92 6.24
N THR A 211 7.47 -3.23 6.01
CA THR A 211 6.83 -4.42 6.58
C THR A 211 6.66 -5.50 5.53
N ARG A 212 6.15 -5.14 4.35
CA ARG A 212 5.88 -6.08 3.25
C ARG A 212 6.20 -5.46 1.90
N TRP A 213 6.71 -6.26 0.98
CA TRP A 213 7.00 -5.86 -0.38
C TRP A 213 6.20 -6.68 -1.39
N PHE A 214 5.61 -6.01 -2.37
CA PHE A 214 4.99 -6.59 -3.56
C PHE A 214 5.99 -6.51 -4.72
N ALA A 215 7.13 -7.18 -4.54
CA ALA A 215 8.26 -7.13 -5.46
C ALA A 215 7.90 -7.63 -6.87
N ASP A 216 8.51 -7.04 -7.88
CA ASP A 216 8.48 -7.63 -9.22
C ASP A 216 9.22 -8.96 -9.23
N MET A 217 8.77 -9.89 -10.08
CA MET A 217 9.33 -11.23 -10.16
C MET A 217 9.66 -11.59 -11.60
N ALA A 218 10.88 -12.08 -11.82
CA ALA A 218 11.31 -12.63 -13.10
C ALA A 218 11.65 -14.11 -12.92
N MET A 219 11.00 -14.98 -13.69
CA MET A 219 11.28 -16.40 -13.70
C MET A 219 12.15 -16.73 -14.92
N ILE A 220 13.31 -17.32 -14.69
CA ILE A 220 14.22 -17.77 -15.75
C ILE A 220 13.93 -19.24 -16.02
N VAL A 221 13.61 -19.57 -17.25
CA VAL A 221 13.30 -20.93 -17.70
C VAL A 221 14.30 -21.41 -18.74
N GLU A 222 14.65 -22.70 -18.72
CA GLU A 222 15.58 -23.35 -19.63
C GLU A 222 14.97 -24.61 -20.27
N GLY A 223 15.58 -25.06 -21.39
CA GLY A 223 15.20 -26.31 -22.07
C GLY A 223 13.74 -26.32 -22.53
N ASP A 224 13.08 -27.45 -22.32
CA ASP A 224 11.70 -27.69 -22.76
C ASP A 224 10.67 -26.80 -22.05
N ALA A 225 11.02 -26.23 -20.88
CA ALA A 225 10.16 -25.31 -20.13
C ALA A 225 10.00 -23.94 -20.83
N ARG A 226 10.79 -23.65 -21.89
CA ARG A 226 10.65 -22.43 -22.71
C ARG A 226 9.39 -22.40 -23.58
N ALA A 227 8.65 -23.50 -23.66
CA ALA A 227 7.41 -23.60 -24.43
C ALA A 227 6.17 -23.06 -23.69
N LEU A 228 6.37 -22.32 -22.57
CA LEU A 228 5.33 -21.65 -21.76
C LEU A 228 4.84 -20.36 -22.42
#